data_e2055d8c6b9664ff25ba8a64816dc8bf
#
_entry.id   e2055d8c6b9664ff25ba8a64816dc8bf
#
_cell.length_a   1.000
_cell.length_b   1.000
_cell.length_c   1.000
_cell.angle_alpha   90.00
_cell.angle_beta   90.00
_cell.angle_gamma   90.00
#
_symmetry.space_group_name_H-M   'P 1'
#
loop_
_entity.id
_entity.type
_entity.pdbx_description
1 polymer ?
#
loop_
_entity_poly.entity_id
_entity_poly.type
_entity_poly.pdbx_seq_one_letter_code
_entity_poly.pdbx_strand_id
1 'polypeptide(L)'
;MAFKVTRRAAIKHAAAALAAVPAFGLGKPAFADPIVIKFSHVVSPDAPKGKSALLFKQLAEKYTDGKVTVEVYPNSSLYKDKEELEALQLGSVQLLAPSISKFGPLGVKEFDVFDLPFLMSDDTRARQMMASPMMGELNKKLEDKGVEPLAYWDNGTHVYTANVPLIVPDDFRGLKMRIQGSKVLDAVARELGAIPQIIAFGELYQALQTGVADGEDNVPSNVWTQKLYDVQKYLTVSHHGRLTYSLITNKKFWDGLPADVRPGLDRAVKESTDFFDDTAAKDNVDALDKIKASGKVEIHVLTDAEKQVWIAKLMPVHKEMQSRFGKDFIERIYKASGFVPPQS
;
A
#
# COMPACT_ATOMS: atom_id res chain seq x y z
N MET A 1 -35.37 -10.10 78.77
CA MET A 1 -36.61 -9.44 79.24
C MET A 1 -37.33 -8.94 78.02
N ALA A 2 -38.50 -9.52 77.81
CA ALA A 2 -39.46 -9.22 76.75
C ALA A 2 -40.31 -7.99 77.15
N PHE A 3 -40.83 -7.31 76.12
CA PHE A 3 -42.15 -6.71 76.04
C PHE A 3 -42.32 -6.13 74.65
N LYS A 4 -43.03 -6.64 73.79
CA LYS A 4 -44.41 -6.85 73.34
C LYS A 4 -45.32 -5.60 73.42
N VAL A 5 -45.95 -5.34 72.28
CA VAL A 5 -47.35 -4.97 72.05
C VAL A 5 -47.62 -3.47 71.87
N THR A 6 -48.46 -2.92 71.05
CA THR A 6 -49.51 -3.30 70.06
C THR A 6 -49.96 -2.08 69.26
N ARG A 7 -50.37 -2.27 68.03
CA ARG A 7 -51.60 -2.02 67.25
C ARG A 7 -52.50 -0.79 67.55
N ARG A 8 -52.87 -0.17 66.41
CA ARG A 8 -54.17 0.51 66.06
C ARG A 8 -54.26 1.97 66.44
N ALA A 9 -54.69 2.89 65.62
CA ALA A 9 -55.74 3.01 64.61
C ALA A 9 -55.50 4.31 63.82
N ALA A 10 -55.64 4.35 62.59
CA ALA A 10 -56.77 4.56 61.70
C ALA A 10 -57.14 6.05 61.41
N ILE A 11 -57.09 6.38 60.16
CA ILE A 11 -58.04 7.16 59.33
C ILE A 11 -57.98 8.71 59.41
N LYS A 12 -57.71 9.41 58.32
CA LYS A 12 -58.65 10.04 57.38
C LYS A 12 -57.93 10.87 56.28
N HIS A 13 -58.21 10.51 55.06
CA HIS A 13 -58.44 11.24 53.85
C HIS A 13 -57.95 12.70 53.75
N ALA A 14 -57.01 12.95 52.74
CA ALA A 14 -57.08 14.08 51.81
C ALA A 14 -56.51 13.66 50.48
N ALA A 15 -57.36 13.53 49.48
CA ALA A 15 -56.97 13.37 48.07
C ALA A 15 -56.43 14.68 47.57
N ALA A 16 -55.11 14.68 47.14
CA ALA A 16 -54.56 15.70 46.30
C ALA A 16 -54.15 15.01 45.00
N ALA A 17 -54.89 15.26 43.94
CA ALA A 17 -54.56 14.85 42.59
C ALA A 17 -53.37 15.67 42.14
N LEU A 18 -52.12 15.10 42.14
CA LEU A 18 -51.01 15.62 41.42
C LEU A 18 -51.07 15.06 39.99
N ALA A 19 -51.35 15.97 39.04
CA ALA A 19 -51.19 15.71 37.61
C ALA A 19 -49.75 15.32 37.32
N ALA A 20 -49.52 14.04 36.99
CA ALA A 20 -48.26 13.57 36.44
C ALA A 20 -48.09 14.14 35.01
N VAL A 21 -47.27 15.19 34.86
CA VAL A 21 -46.75 15.61 33.58
C VAL A 21 -45.77 14.53 33.14
N PRO A 22 -45.99 13.85 32.00
CA PRO A 22 -44.96 12.98 31.48
C PRO A 22 -43.77 13.86 31.09
N ALA A 23 -42.69 13.76 31.82
CA ALA A 23 -41.40 14.26 31.38
C ALA A 23 -41.01 13.48 30.11
N PHE A 24 -41.32 14.05 28.94
CA PHE A 24 -40.64 13.65 27.71
C PHE A 24 -39.15 13.93 27.93
N GLY A 25 -38.47 12.93 28.45
CA GLY A 25 -37.04 12.89 28.43
C GLY A 25 -36.64 12.98 26.96
N LEU A 26 -36.06 14.11 26.55
CA LEU A 26 -35.27 14.22 25.37
C LEU A 26 -34.09 13.26 25.56
N GLY A 27 -34.32 11.98 25.24
CA GLY A 27 -33.24 11.02 25.13
C GLY A 27 -32.24 11.61 24.16
N LYS A 28 -31.05 11.93 24.65
CA LYS A 28 -29.94 12.17 23.76
C LYS A 28 -29.90 11.00 22.77
N PRO A 29 -29.81 11.24 21.44
CA PRO A 29 -29.65 10.14 20.52
C PRO A 29 -28.45 9.35 21.04
N ALA A 30 -28.65 8.06 21.31
CA ALA A 30 -27.57 7.15 21.59
C ALA A 30 -26.77 7.11 20.27
N PHE A 31 -25.68 7.84 20.21
CA PHE A 31 -24.72 7.67 19.13
C PHE A 31 -24.24 6.22 19.24
N ALA A 32 -24.52 5.43 18.21
CA ALA A 32 -23.88 4.14 18.08
C ALA A 32 -22.37 4.37 18.15
N ASP A 33 -21.64 3.45 18.78
CA ASP A 33 -20.18 3.53 18.82
C ASP A 33 -19.64 3.73 17.39
N PRO A 34 -18.67 4.61 17.19
CA PRO A 34 -18.13 4.89 15.86
C PRO A 34 -17.54 3.62 15.25
N ILE A 35 -17.72 3.46 13.94
CA ILE A 35 -17.07 2.38 13.18
C ILE A 35 -15.58 2.67 13.18
N VAL A 36 -14.77 1.76 13.74
CA VAL A 36 -13.33 1.90 13.77
C VAL A 36 -12.73 1.27 12.52
N ILE A 37 -11.96 2.06 11.76
CA ILE A 37 -11.17 1.63 10.61
C ILE A 37 -9.70 1.67 11.01
N LYS A 38 -9.08 0.51 11.15
CA LYS A 38 -7.63 0.39 11.30
C LYS A 38 -6.99 0.42 9.92
N PHE A 39 -6.14 1.42 9.67
CA PHE A 39 -5.39 1.57 8.43
C PHE A 39 -3.91 1.33 8.71
N SER A 40 -3.40 0.16 8.35
CA SER A 40 -2.00 -0.22 8.52
C SER A 40 -1.20 -0.02 7.24
N HIS A 41 0.03 0.46 7.37
CA HIS A 41 0.98 0.53 6.26
C HIS A 41 2.43 0.46 6.72
N VAL A 42 3.34 0.08 5.81
CA VAL A 42 4.72 -0.27 6.16
C VAL A 42 5.71 0.90 6.04
N VAL A 43 5.31 2.04 5.45
CA VAL A 43 6.20 3.18 5.21
C VAL A 43 6.11 4.23 6.32
N SER A 44 7.06 5.19 6.31
CA SER A 44 7.03 6.38 7.18
C SER A 44 5.75 7.21 6.96
N PRO A 45 5.23 7.89 7.99
CA PRO A 45 4.15 8.87 7.82
C PRO A 45 4.53 10.03 6.90
N ASP A 46 5.82 10.31 6.72
CA ASP A 46 6.31 11.39 5.85
C ASP A 46 6.42 10.97 4.38
N ALA A 47 6.32 9.69 4.06
CA ALA A 47 6.24 9.21 2.67
C ALA A 47 4.89 9.56 2.03
N PRO A 48 4.78 9.66 0.69
CA PRO A 48 3.51 9.97 0.00
C PRO A 48 2.34 9.13 0.49
N LYS A 49 2.53 7.81 0.62
CA LYS A 49 1.52 6.88 1.16
C LYS A 49 1.12 7.20 2.60
N GLY A 50 2.09 7.53 3.46
CA GLY A 50 1.82 7.90 4.85
C GLY A 50 1.01 9.19 4.96
N LYS A 51 1.39 10.23 4.19
CA LYS A 51 0.65 11.51 4.11
C LYS A 51 -0.78 11.29 3.62
N SER A 52 -0.98 10.45 2.59
CA SER A 52 -2.31 10.14 2.04
C SER A 52 -3.17 9.33 3.00
N ALA A 53 -2.58 8.42 3.78
CA ALA A 53 -3.29 7.70 4.84
C ALA A 53 -3.78 8.64 5.95
N LEU A 54 -2.97 9.61 6.34
CA LEU A 54 -3.36 10.64 7.32
C LEU A 54 -4.44 11.58 6.76
N LEU A 55 -4.36 11.95 5.49
CA LEU A 55 -5.42 12.73 4.84
C LEU A 55 -6.73 11.93 4.74
N PHE A 56 -6.66 10.66 4.34
CA PHE A 56 -7.82 9.76 4.33
C PHE A 56 -8.50 9.74 5.70
N LYS A 57 -7.73 9.60 6.80
CA LYS A 57 -8.27 9.68 8.16
C LYS A 57 -9.09 10.95 8.38
N GLN A 58 -8.49 12.10 8.11
CA GLN A 58 -9.14 13.41 8.31
C GLN A 58 -10.43 13.54 7.50
N LEU A 59 -10.39 13.13 6.23
CA LEU A 59 -11.53 13.22 5.32
C LEU A 59 -12.64 12.23 5.68
N ALA A 60 -12.29 10.99 6.01
CA ALA A 60 -13.24 9.94 6.42
C ALA A 60 -14.02 10.35 7.68
N GLU A 61 -13.32 10.81 8.72
CA GLU A 61 -13.93 11.28 9.96
C GLU A 61 -14.82 12.51 9.71
N LYS A 62 -14.38 13.45 8.86
CA LYS A 62 -15.13 14.64 8.48
C LYS A 62 -16.39 14.33 7.68
N TYR A 63 -16.29 13.50 6.64
CA TYR A 63 -17.41 13.24 5.72
C TYR A 63 -18.43 12.23 6.25
N THR A 64 -18.12 11.58 7.35
CA THR A 64 -19.05 10.70 8.04
C THR A 64 -19.60 11.33 9.32
N ASP A 65 -19.35 12.65 9.55
CA ASP A 65 -19.78 13.35 10.77
C ASP A 65 -19.38 12.62 12.06
N GLY A 66 -18.18 12.02 12.07
CA GLY A 66 -17.64 11.27 13.21
C GLY A 66 -18.25 9.89 13.43
N LYS A 67 -19.09 9.39 12.51
CA LYS A 67 -19.58 8.00 12.56
C LYS A 67 -18.49 6.97 12.31
N VAL A 68 -17.40 7.39 11.67
CA VAL A 68 -16.19 6.59 11.45
C VAL A 68 -15.04 7.24 12.21
N THR A 69 -14.20 6.41 12.84
CA THR A 69 -12.89 6.80 13.38
C THR A 69 -11.82 6.00 12.66
N VAL A 70 -10.75 6.64 12.19
CA VAL A 70 -9.65 5.98 11.51
C VAL A 70 -8.39 5.99 12.37
N GLU A 71 -7.85 4.82 12.63
CA GLU A 71 -6.58 4.64 13.34
C GLU A 71 -5.49 4.28 12.32
N VAL A 72 -4.52 5.17 12.12
CA VAL A 72 -3.41 4.95 11.17
C VAL A 72 -2.22 4.35 11.89
N TYR A 73 -1.70 3.23 11.37
CA TYR A 73 -0.58 2.48 11.91
C TYR A 73 0.58 2.44 10.88
N PRO A 74 1.51 3.41 10.92
CA PRO A 74 2.64 3.49 10.00
C PRO A 74 3.80 2.59 10.43
N ASN A 75 4.86 2.51 9.60
CA ASN A 75 6.14 1.87 9.90
C ASN A 75 6.01 0.38 10.31
N SER A 76 5.07 -0.36 9.72
CA SER A 76 4.79 -1.76 10.10
C SER A 76 4.46 -1.95 11.59
N SER A 77 3.90 -0.91 12.26
CA SER A 77 3.65 -0.93 13.71
C SER A 77 2.53 -1.88 14.12
N LEU A 78 1.61 -2.21 13.20
CA LEU A 78 0.53 -3.17 13.45
C LEU A 78 0.79 -4.52 12.78
N TYR A 79 1.10 -4.50 11.47
CA TYR A 79 1.43 -5.69 10.69
C TYR A 79 2.60 -5.42 9.76
N LYS A 80 3.44 -6.44 9.54
CA LYS A 80 4.50 -6.45 8.54
C LYS A 80 3.94 -6.92 7.18
N ASP A 81 4.71 -6.70 6.12
CA ASP A 81 4.35 -7.06 4.74
C ASP A 81 3.79 -8.47 4.53
N LYS A 82 4.29 -9.45 5.27
CA LYS A 82 3.89 -10.86 5.10
C LYS A 82 2.55 -11.19 5.76
N GLU A 83 2.17 -10.41 6.75
CA GLU A 83 1.04 -10.69 7.65
C GLU A 83 -0.17 -9.78 7.35
N GLU A 84 0.09 -8.60 6.75
CA GLU A 84 -0.95 -7.58 6.58
C GLU A 84 -2.13 -8.04 5.71
N LEU A 85 -1.88 -8.79 4.63
CA LEU A 85 -2.94 -9.26 3.73
C LEU A 85 -3.82 -10.34 4.39
N GLU A 86 -3.22 -11.27 5.14
CA GLU A 86 -3.97 -12.24 5.91
C GLU A 86 -4.79 -11.58 7.01
N ALA A 87 -4.22 -10.60 7.72
CA ALA A 87 -4.93 -9.82 8.72
C ALA A 87 -6.13 -9.07 8.14
N LEU A 88 -6.01 -8.55 6.90
CA LEU A 88 -7.13 -7.94 6.19
C LEU A 88 -8.23 -8.96 5.87
N GLN A 89 -7.87 -10.11 5.34
CA GLN A 89 -8.84 -11.17 5.01
C GLN A 89 -9.59 -11.66 6.26
N LEU A 90 -8.90 -11.75 7.41
CA LEU A 90 -9.49 -12.11 8.70
C LEU A 90 -10.30 -10.97 9.34
N GLY A 91 -10.25 -9.75 8.78
CA GLY A 91 -10.95 -8.57 9.32
C GLY A 91 -10.29 -7.94 10.54
N SER A 92 -9.04 -8.33 10.87
CA SER A 92 -8.28 -7.75 11.99
C SER A 92 -7.77 -6.34 11.71
N VAL A 93 -7.67 -5.97 10.44
CA VAL A 93 -7.41 -4.63 9.91
C VAL A 93 -8.39 -4.36 8.77
N GLN A 94 -8.84 -3.10 8.61
CA GLN A 94 -9.88 -2.75 7.64
C GLN A 94 -9.32 -2.15 6.35
N LEU A 95 -8.21 -1.42 6.44
CA LEU A 95 -7.55 -0.80 5.27
C LEU A 95 -6.06 -1.09 5.26
N LEU A 96 -5.54 -1.35 4.06
CA LEU A 96 -4.13 -1.47 3.74
C LEU A 96 -3.81 -0.72 2.45
N ALA A 97 -2.53 -0.41 2.24
CA ALA A 97 -2.03 0.06 0.95
C ALA A 97 -0.74 -0.68 0.57
N PRO A 98 -0.78 -2.01 0.33
CA PRO A 98 0.39 -2.79 -0.08
C PRO A 98 0.82 -2.45 -1.51
N SER A 99 2.10 -2.76 -1.84
CA SER A 99 2.51 -2.88 -3.23
C SER A 99 1.74 -4.00 -3.92
N ILE A 100 1.33 -3.77 -5.18
CA ILE A 100 0.63 -4.78 -5.99
C ILE A 100 1.48 -6.03 -6.24
N SER A 101 2.80 -5.93 -6.15
CA SER A 101 3.75 -7.06 -6.19
C SER A 101 3.54 -8.11 -5.07
N LYS A 102 2.68 -7.80 -4.09
CA LYS A 102 2.36 -8.71 -2.98
C LYS A 102 1.10 -9.55 -3.21
N PHE A 103 0.38 -9.33 -4.29
CA PHE A 103 -0.85 -10.07 -4.56
C PHE A 103 -0.62 -11.47 -5.15
N GLY A 104 0.57 -11.72 -5.72
CA GLY A 104 0.96 -13.05 -6.16
C GLY A 104 0.89 -14.11 -5.04
N PRO A 105 1.53 -13.89 -3.90
CA PRO A 105 1.40 -14.75 -2.71
C PRO A 105 -0.03 -14.90 -2.17
N LEU A 106 -0.89 -13.89 -2.32
CA LEU A 106 -2.32 -13.97 -1.98
C LEU A 106 -3.10 -14.93 -2.88
N GLY A 107 -2.47 -15.40 -3.97
CA GLY A 107 -3.06 -16.30 -4.95
C GLY A 107 -3.61 -15.61 -6.20
N VAL A 108 -3.30 -14.32 -6.40
CA VAL A 108 -3.62 -13.56 -7.61
C VAL A 108 -2.32 -13.25 -8.36
N LYS A 109 -1.70 -14.31 -8.86
CA LYS A 109 -0.37 -14.29 -9.51
C LYS A 109 -0.28 -13.30 -10.70
N GLU A 110 -1.39 -12.96 -11.30
CA GLU A 110 -1.47 -12.07 -12.45
C GLU A 110 -0.98 -10.66 -12.14
N PHE A 111 -1.05 -10.23 -10.88
CA PHE A 111 -0.48 -8.93 -10.46
C PHE A 111 1.04 -8.88 -10.53
N ASP A 112 1.73 -10.01 -10.46
CA ASP A 112 3.19 -10.04 -10.65
C ASP A 112 3.60 -9.51 -12.04
N VAL A 113 2.69 -9.48 -13.03
CA VAL A 113 2.98 -8.98 -14.39
C VAL A 113 3.41 -7.52 -14.42
N PHE A 114 2.97 -6.72 -13.44
CA PHE A 114 3.35 -5.30 -13.34
C PHE A 114 4.82 -5.08 -12.96
N ASP A 115 5.49 -6.12 -12.48
CA ASP A 115 6.92 -6.11 -12.19
C ASP A 115 7.78 -6.50 -13.41
N LEU A 116 7.17 -6.78 -14.58
CA LEU A 116 7.93 -7.01 -15.80
C LEU A 116 8.80 -5.79 -16.13
N PRO A 117 10.11 -5.98 -16.36
CA PRO A 117 11.03 -4.88 -16.52
C PRO A 117 10.65 -3.98 -17.71
N PHE A 118 10.70 -2.67 -17.48
CA PHE A 118 10.36 -1.61 -18.44
C PHE A 118 8.92 -1.60 -18.95
N LEU A 119 8.04 -2.46 -18.47
CA LEU A 119 6.61 -2.52 -18.87
C LEU A 119 5.91 -1.16 -18.66
N MET A 120 6.09 -0.57 -17.49
CA MET A 120 5.49 0.72 -17.10
C MET A 120 6.60 1.73 -16.72
N SER A 121 7.61 1.86 -17.57
CA SER A 121 8.78 2.73 -17.31
C SER A 121 8.51 4.23 -17.43
N ASP A 122 7.31 4.60 -17.92
CA ASP A 122 6.87 6.00 -18.05
C ASP A 122 5.42 6.17 -17.59
N ASP A 123 5.06 7.43 -17.27
CA ASP A 123 3.75 7.77 -16.71
C ASP A 123 2.60 7.53 -17.70
N THR A 124 2.85 7.61 -19.00
CA THR A 124 1.83 7.38 -20.02
C THR A 124 1.39 5.92 -20.02
N ARG A 125 2.35 5.00 -20.04
CA ARG A 125 2.06 3.54 -19.98
C ARG A 125 1.40 3.15 -18.68
N ALA A 126 1.86 3.73 -17.55
CA ALA A 126 1.25 3.48 -16.25
C ALA A 126 -0.23 3.92 -16.24
N ARG A 127 -0.54 5.14 -16.68
CA ARG A 127 -1.93 5.62 -16.76
C ARG A 127 -2.78 4.80 -17.73
N GLN A 128 -2.27 4.45 -18.90
CA GLN A 128 -2.99 3.60 -19.86
C GLN A 128 -3.33 2.24 -19.25
N MET A 129 -2.38 1.61 -18.57
CA MET A 129 -2.59 0.32 -17.93
C MET A 129 -3.64 0.41 -16.82
N MET A 130 -3.52 1.38 -15.92
CA MET A 130 -4.45 1.55 -14.79
C MET A 130 -5.87 1.91 -15.25
N ALA A 131 -6.04 2.60 -16.38
CA ALA A 131 -7.33 2.91 -16.98
C ALA A 131 -7.90 1.79 -17.87
N SER A 132 -7.15 0.72 -18.08
CA SER A 132 -7.56 -0.35 -19.01
C SER A 132 -8.61 -1.28 -18.41
N PRO A 133 -9.46 -1.93 -19.24
CA PRO A 133 -10.39 -2.96 -18.79
C PRO A 133 -9.72 -4.15 -18.08
N MET A 134 -8.43 -4.37 -18.32
CA MET A 134 -7.65 -5.41 -17.63
C MET A 134 -7.66 -5.24 -16.11
N MET A 135 -7.64 -3.99 -15.62
CA MET A 135 -7.71 -3.73 -14.19
C MET A 135 -9.03 -4.21 -13.57
N GLY A 136 -10.15 -4.07 -14.28
CA GLY A 136 -11.44 -4.62 -13.84
C GLY A 136 -11.42 -6.14 -13.71
N GLU A 137 -10.78 -6.85 -14.67
CA GLU A 137 -10.62 -8.30 -14.59
C GLU A 137 -9.73 -8.73 -13.40
N LEU A 138 -8.66 -7.97 -13.14
CA LEU A 138 -7.74 -8.24 -12.03
C LEU A 138 -8.39 -7.92 -10.68
N ASN A 139 -9.15 -6.83 -10.59
CA ASN A 139 -9.92 -6.47 -9.39
C ASN A 139 -10.88 -7.58 -9.00
N LYS A 140 -11.60 -8.13 -10.00
CA LYS A 140 -12.52 -9.26 -9.75
C LYS A 140 -11.83 -10.46 -9.10
N LYS A 141 -10.59 -10.75 -9.50
CA LYS A 141 -9.80 -11.83 -8.88
C LYS A 141 -9.42 -11.52 -7.41
N LEU A 142 -9.20 -10.25 -7.05
CA LEU A 142 -8.98 -9.84 -5.66
C LEU A 142 -10.27 -9.93 -4.85
N GLU A 143 -11.40 -9.49 -5.43
CA GLU A 143 -12.72 -9.61 -4.80
C GLU A 143 -13.07 -11.07 -4.49
N ASP A 144 -12.74 -12.01 -5.40
CA ASP A 144 -12.94 -13.45 -5.19
C ASP A 144 -12.07 -14.00 -4.03
N LYS A 145 -11.04 -13.24 -3.59
CA LYS A 145 -10.23 -13.50 -2.39
C LYS A 145 -10.71 -12.74 -1.16
N GLY A 146 -11.83 -12.05 -1.25
CA GLY A 146 -12.38 -11.24 -0.16
C GLY A 146 -11.69 -9.88 0.03
N VAL A 147 -10.94 -9.44 -0.97
CA VAL A 147 -10.22 -8.16 -0.98
C VAL A 147 -10.88 -7.22 -1.99
N GLU A 148 -11.30 -6.05 -1.55
CA GLU A 148 -11.89 -5.00 -2.38
C GLU A 148 -10.85 -3.93 -2.69
N PRO A 149 -10.39 -3.76 -3.93
CA PRO A 149 -9.54 -2.64 -4.33
C PRO A 149 -10.37 -1.35 -4.42
N LEU A 150 -9.94 -0.32 -3.69
CA LEU A 150 -10.61 0.98 -3.67
C LEU A 150 -9.94 1.99 -4.60
N ALA A 151 -8.61 1.95 -4.71
CA ALA A 151 -7.82 2.83 -5.54
C ALA A 151 -6.43 2.23 -5.82
N TYR A 152 -5.76 2.77 -6.84
CA TYR A 152 -4.35 2.51 -7.13
C TYR A 152 -3.56 3.81 -6.99
N TRP A 153 -2.44 3.75 -6.28
CA TRP A 153 -1.55 4.85 -5.97
C TRP A 153 -0.20 4.65 -6.64
N ASP A 154 0.08 5.42 -7.67
CA ASP A 154 1.31 5.34 -8.43
C ASP A 154 2.45 6.10 -7.75
N ASN A 155 3.38 5.38 -7.12
CA ASN A 155 4.52 5.99 -6.42
C ASN A 155 5.76 6.24 -7.31
N GLY A 156 5.66 6.05 -8.62
CA GLY A 156 6.72 6.37 -9.56
C GLY A 156 7.68 5.23 -9.85
N THR A 157 8.76 5.55 -10.57
CA THR A 157 9.71 4.57 -11.08
C THR A 157 10.80 4.21 -10.09
N HIS A 158 11.28 2.98 -10.20
CA HIS A 158 12.31 2.42 -9.33
C HIS A 158 13.71 2.96 -9.63
N VAL A 159 14.50 3.06 -8.55
CA VAL A 159 15.95 3.19 -8.53
C VAL A 159 16.53 1.99 -7.81
N TYR A 160 17.77 1.64 -8.07
CA TYR A 160 18.51 0.68 -7.24
C TYR A 160 19.39 1.41 -6.24
N THR A 161 19.55 0.84 -5.03
CA THR A 161 20.62 1.24 -4.10
C THR A 161 21.49 0.03 -3.76
N ALA A 162 22.80 0.26 -3.58
CA ALA A 162 23.74 -0.77 -3.17
C ALA A 162 25.01 -0.15 -2.52
N ASN A 163 25.90 -1.02 -2.02
CA ASN A 163 27.20 -0.60 -1.51
C ASN A 163 28.32 -0.66 -2.58
N VAL A 164 27.96 -0.97 -3.81
CA VAL A 164 28.81 -0.92 -5.02
C VAL A 164 28.02 -0.22 -6.14
N PRO A 165 28.72 0.38 -7.15
CA PRO A 165 28.04 0.94 -8.31
C PRO A 165 27.27 -0.15 -9.07
N LEU A 166 26.07 0.18 -9.55
CA LEU A 166 25.23 -0.69 -10.37
C LEU A 166 24.96 0.01 -11.72
N ILE A 167 25.96 0.05 -12.58
CA ILE A 167 25.91 0.77 -13.86
C ILE A 167 25.51 -0.17 -15.01
N VAL A 168 26.08 -1.37 -15.01
CA VAL A 168 25.77 -2.40 -15.99
C VAL A 168 25.16 -3.64 -15.33
N PRO A 169 24.39 -4.46 -16.05
CA PRO A 169 23.76 -5.66 -15.48
C PRO A 169 24.72 -6.61 -14.76
N ASP A 170 25.97 -6.73 -15.23
CA ASP A 170 26.97 -7.63 -14.63
C ASP A 170 27.43 -7.18 -13.24
N ASP A 171 27.21 -5.92 -12.84
CA ASP A 171 27.53 -5.39 -11.52
C ASP A 171 26.70 -6.05 -10.40
N PHE A 172 25.57 -6.67 -10.76
CA PHE A 172 24.70 -7.38 -9.82
C PHE A 172 25.18 -8.78 -9.45
N ARG A 173 26.15 -9.32 -10.19
CA ARG A 173 26.56 -10.72 -10.04
C ARG A 173 26.98 -11.05 -8.60
N GLY A 174 26.28 -11.99 -8.00
CA GLY A 174 26.52 -12.49 -6.65
C GLY A 174 26.05 -11.57 -5.52
N LEU A 175 25.49 -10.39 -5.80
CA LEU A 175 24.94 -9.52 -4.79
C LEU A 175 23.62 -10.08 -4.25
N LYS A 176 23.44 -9.99 -2.96
CA LYS A 176 22.17 -10.29 -2.28
C LYS A 176 21.23 -9.09 -2.43
N MET A 177 20.33 -9.15 -3.39
CA MET A 177 19.40 -8.05 -3.65
C MET A 177 18.07 -8.29 -2.96
N ARG A 178 17.66 -7.35 -2.12
CA ARG A 178 16.33 -7.42 -1.52
C ARG A 178 15.26 -7.24 -2.59
N ILE A 179 14.26 -8.11 -2.55
CA ILE A 179 13.06 -8.01 -3.38
C ILE A 179 11.79 -8.10 -2.52
N GLN A 180 10.66 -7.70 -3.11
CA GLN A 180 9.32 -8.00 -2.60
C GLN A 180 8.94 -9.46 -2.93
N GLY A 181 7.71 -9.88 -2.65
CA GLY A 181 7.31 -11.29 -2.81
C GLY A 181 6.98 -11.76 -4.23
N SER A 182 7.19 -10.94 -5.27
CA SER A 182 6.85 -11.25 -6.65
C SER A 182 7.80 -12.26 -7.28
N LYS A 183 7.26 -13.18 -8.08
CA LYS A 183 8.07 -14.13 -8.86
C LYS A 183 8.75 -13.50 -10.07
N VAL A 184 8.21 -12.38 -10.58
CA VAL A 184 8.88 -11.60 -11.62
C VAL A 184 10.11 -10.91 -11.07
N LEU A 185 10.03 -10.29 -9.88
CA LEU A 185 11.20 -9.69 -9.22
C LEU A 185 12.28 -10.73 -8.90
N ASP A 186 11.90 -11.95 -8.51
CA ASP A 186 12.85 -13.07 -8.34
C ASP A 186 13.56 -13.39 -9.66
N ALA A 187 12.82 -13.49 -10.76
CA ALA A 187 13.38 -13.75 -12.08
C ALA A 187 14.29 -12.60 -12.56
N VAL A 188 13.88 -11.34 -12.35
CA VAL A 188 14.71 -10.15 -12.66
C VAL A 188 16.03 -10.20 -11.92
N ALA A 189 16.01 -10.44 -10.60
CA ALA A 189 17.22 -10.51 -9.81
C ALA A 189 18.16 -11.64 -10.31
N ARG A 190 17.61 -12.82 -10.61
CA ARG A 190 18.39 -13.95 -11.14
C ARG A 190 18.94 -13.69 -12.52
N GLU A 191 18.17 -13.05 -13.40
CA GLU A 191 18.65 -12.69 -14.75
C GLU A 191 19.82 -11.71 -14.67
N LEU A 192 19.84 -10.82 -13.69
CA LEU A 192 20.99 -9.93 -13.40
C LEU A 192 22.17 -10.68 -12.74
N GLY A 193 22.01 -11.96 -12.38
CA GLY A 193 23.03 -12.74 -11.66
C GLY A 193 23.07 -12.47 -10.16
N ALA A 194 22.11 -11.76 -9.62
CA ALA A 194 21.96 -11.50 -8.19
C ALA A 194 21.30 -12.68 -7.44
N ILE A 195 21.39 -12.65 -6.13
CA ILE A 195 20.79 -13.61 -5.21
C ILE A 195 19.58 -12.91 -4.55
N PRO A 196 18.33 -13.21 -4.97
CA PRO A 196 17.15 -12.54 -4.44
C PRO A 196 16.93 -12.88 -2.97
N GLN A 197 16.61 -11.85 -2.16
CA GLN A 197 16.27 -11.96 -0.75
C GLN A 197 14.90 -11.36 -0.50
N ILE A 198 13.92 -12.17 -0.11
CA ILE A 198 12.56 -11.66 0.24
C ILE A 198 12.59 -11.15 1.67
N ILE A 199 12.65 -9.83 1.85
CA ILE A 199 12.72 -9.17 3.15
C ILE A 199 11.57 -8.17 3.28
N ALA A 200 10.87 -8.19 4.42
CA ALA A 200 9.81 -7.23 4.72
C ALA A 200 10.37 -5.80 4.78
N PHE A 201 9.57 -4.81 4.32
CA PHE A 201 10.04 -3.43 4.21
C PHE A 201 10.48 -2.84 5.57
N GLY A 202 9.75 -3.15 6.65
CA GLY A 202 10.13 -2.70 8.00
C GLY A 202 11.45 -3.31 8.52
N GLU A 203 11.99 -4.35 7.88
CA GLU A 203 13.25 -5.00 8.22
C GLU A 203 14.41 -4.56 7.30
N LEU A 204 14.10 -3.81 6.24
CA LEU A 204 15.03 -3.51 5.16
C LEU A 204 16.24 -2.71 5.61
N TYR A 205 16.05 -1.63 6.40
CA TYR A 205 17.17 -0.83 6.90
C TYR A 205 18.19 -1.69 7.64
N GLN A 206 17.71 -2.52 8.57
CA GLN A 206 18.56 -3.43 9.35
C GLN A 206 19.26 -4.47 8.46
N ALA A 207 18.55 -5.02 7.48
CA ALA A 207 19.11 -6.00 6.55
C ALA A 207 20.25 -5.42 5.70
N LEU A 208 20.10 -4.18 5.21
CA LEU A 208 21.15 -3.47 4.49
C LEU A 208 22.32 -3.10 5.39
N GLN A 209 22.04 -2.63 6.61
CA GLN A 209 23.07 -2.24 7.59
C GLN A 209 23.95 -3.43 7.99
N THR A 210 23.37 -4.62 8.15
CA THR A 210 24.08 -5.83 8.61
C THR A 210 24.62 -6.69 7.46
N GLY A 211 24.36 -6.32 6.19
CA GLY A 211 24.79 -7.08 5.02
C GLY A 211 24.02 -8.39 4.81
N VAL A 212 22.81 -8.52 5.37
CA VAL A 212 21.86 -9.57 4.99
C VAL A 212 21.38 -9.36 3.56
N ALA A 213 21.24 -8.09 3.15
CA ALA A 213 21.12 -7.67 1.76
C ALA A 213 22.23 -6.67 1.43
N ASP A 214 22.74 -6.71 0.19
CA ASP A 214 23.77 -5.81 -0.31
C ASP A 214 23.16 -4.58 -1.01
N GLY A 215 21.92 -4.72 -1.48
CA GLY A 215 21.19 -3.66 -2.17
C GLY A 215 19.68 -3.96 -2.24
N GLU A 216 18.95 -3.01 -2.82
CA GLU A 216 17.50 -3.10 -2.99
C GLU A 216 17.00 -2.23 -4.15
N ASP A 217 15.77 -2.42 -4.58
CA ASP A 217 15.06 -1.54 -5.50
C ASP A 217 13.92 -0.82 -4.80
N ASN A 218 13.75 0.48 -5.08
CA ASN A 218 12.69 1.30 -4.51
C ASN A 218 12.48 2.58 -5.31
N VAL A 219 11.65 3.47 -4.76
CA VAL A 219 11.49 4.84 -5.25
C VAL A 219 12.22 5.84 -4.34
N PRO A 220 12.70 6.98 -4.85
CA PRO A 220 13.49 7.93 -4.07
C PRO A 220 12.85 8.38 -2.76
N SER A 221 11.53 8.61 -2.74
CA SER A 221 10.79 9.02 -1.54
C SER A 221 10.87 7.99 -0.40
N ASN A 222 10.84 6.70 -0.72
CA ASN A 222 11.02 5.64 0.25
C ASN A 222 12.48 5.55 0.71
N VAL A 223 13.44 5.66 -0.20
CA VAL A 223 14.89 5.67 0.14
C VAL A 223 15.18 6.78 1.14
N TRP A 224 14.63 7.99 0.90
CA TRP A 224 14.79 9.13 1.79
C TRP A 224 14.10 8.94 3.14
N THR A 225 12.80 8.66 3.14
CA THR A 225 11.99 8.64 4.37
C THR A 225 12.31 7.48 5.30
N GLN A 226 12.83 6.36 4.75
CA GLN A 226 13.34 5.21 5.53
C GLN A 226 14.84 5.30 5.81
N LYS A 227 15.49 6.40 5.42
CA LYS A 227 16.92 6.65 5.63
C LYS A 227 17.85 5.57 5.04
N LEU A 228 17.41 4.90 3.96
CA LEU A 228 18.23 3.83 3.36
C LEU A 228 19.55 4.39 2.80
N TYR A 229 19.59 5.66 2.45
CA TYR A 229 20.80 6.39 2.05
C TYR A 229 21.86 6.49 3.17
N ASP A 230 21.54 6.18 4.42
CA ASP A 230 22.50 6.13 5.51
C ASP A 230 23.31 4.81 5.53
N VAL A 231 22.79 3.77 4.89
CA VAL A 231 23.36 2.40 4.86
C VAL A 231 23.66 1.90 3.45
N GLN A 232 23.52 2.75 2.45
CA GLN A 232 23.83 2.48 1.05
C GLN A 232 24.75 3.58 0.51
N LYS A 233 25.69 3.23 -0.38
CA LYS A 233 26.71 4.16 -0.91
C LYS A 233 26.41 4.66 -2.32
N TYR A 234 25.65 3.89 -3.09
CA TYR A 234 25.35 4.17 -4.49
C TYR A 234 23.85 4.10 -4.75
N LEU A 235 23.35 4.97 -5.61
CA LEU A 235 21.99 4.98 -6.10
C LEU A 235 22.01 5.11 -7.62
N THR A 236 21.40 4.15 -8.32
CA THR A 236 21.28 4.14 -9.76
C THR A 236 19.84 4.45 -10.18
N VAL A 237 19.65 5.55 -10.90
CA VAL A 237 18.37 5.95 -11.49
C VAL A 237 18.21 5.18 -12.81
N SER A 238 17.50 4.07 -12.78
CA SER A 238 17.40 3.10 -13.87
C SER A 238 16.02 3.06 -14.54
N HIS A 239 14.97 3.50 -13.84
CA HIS A 239 13.57 3.46 -14.31
C HIS A 239 13.15 2.09 -14.89
N HIS A 240 13.70 1.01 -14.32
CA HIS A 240 13.50 -0.36 -14.81
C HIS A 240 12.16 -0.95 -14.42
N GLY A 241 11.52 -0.43 -13.36
CA GLY A 241 10.25 -0.89 -12.81
C GLY A 241 9.45 0.28 -12.25
N ARG A 242 8.27 -0.03 -11.70
CA ARG A 242 7.37 0.96 -11.13
C ARG A 242 6.74 0.46 -9.83
N LEU A 243 6.66 1.32 -8.83
CA LEU A 243 6.02 1.02 -7.57
C LEU A 243 4.59 1.55 -7.56
N THR A 244 3.64 0.64 -7.63
CA THR A 244 2.22 0.95 -7.48
C THR A 244 1.69 0.31 -6.21
N TYR A 245 0.97 1.06 -5.39
CA TYR A 245 0.21 0.56 -4.27
C TYR A 245 -1.26 0.38 -4.66
N SER A 246 -1.95 -0.54 -3.98
CA SER A 246 -3.41 -0.60 -4.03
C SER A 246 -3.97 -0.30 -2.65
N LEU A 247 -4.81 0.73 -2.54
CA LEU A 247 -5.64 0.95 -1.36
C LEU A 247 -6.74 -0.11 -1.38
N ILE A 248 -6.70 -1.01 -0.40
CA ILE A 248 -7.58 -2.17 -0.33
C ILE A 248 -8.30 -2.26 1.00
N THR A 249 -9.46 -2.90 0.97
CA THR A 249 -10.24 -3.21 2.17
C THR A 249 -10.71 -4.67 2.18
N ASN A 250 -11.15 -5.14 3.35
CA ASN A 250 -11.90 -6.40 3.43
C ASN A 250 -13.26 -6.21 2.77
N LYS A 251 -13.56 -7.02 1.75
CA LYS A 251 -14.80 -6.88 0.97
C LYS A 251 -16.05 -7.00 1.83
N LYS A 252 -16.10 -7.96 2.75
CA LYS A 252 -17.26 -8.14 3.64
C LYS A 252 -17.46 -6.94 4.57
N PHE A 253 -16.36 -6.35 5.06
CA PHE A 253 -16.42 -5.14 5.87
C PHE A 253 -17.00 -3.98 5.05
N TRP A 254 -16.45 -3.77 3.84
CA TRP A 254 -16.82 -2.65 2.97
C TRP A 254 -18.27 -2.73 2.49
N ASP A 255 -18.74 -3.93 2.11
CA ASP A 255 -20.14 -4.18 1.69
C ASP A 255 -21.12 -4.06 2.87
N GLY A 256 -20.66 -4.31 4.09
CA GLY A 256 -21.46 -4.20 5.32
C GLY A 256 -21.57 -2.80 5.91
N LEU A 257 -20.92 -1.80 5.31
CA LEU A 257 -20.98 -0.42 5.79
C LEU A 257 -22.41 0.17 5.65
N PRO A 258 -22.87 0.98 6.62
CA PRO A 258 -24.15 1.68 6.50
C PRO A 258 -24.21 2.58 5.26
N ALA A 259 -25.39 2.64 4.63
CA ALA A 259 -25.60 3.39 3.39
C ALA A 259 -25.36 4.90 3.53
N ASP A 260 -25.48 5.45 4.73
CA ASP A 260 -25.22 6.85 5.04
C ASP A 260 -23.73 7.15 5.35
N VAL A 261 -22.92 6.12 5.56
CA VAL A 261 -21.47 6.23 5.81
C VAL A 261 -20.69 6.08 4.50
N ARG A 262 -21.10 5.16 3.63
CA ARG A 262 -20.38 4.76 2.42
C ARG A 262 -20.01 5.94 1.49
N PRO A 263 -20.90 6.88 1.15
CA PRO A 263 -20.56 7.99 0.26
C PRO A 263 -19.47 8.90 0.83
N GLY A 264 -19.44 9.08 2.15
CA GLY A 264 -18.37 9.85 2.82
C GLY A 264 -17.00 9.17 2.70
N LEU A 265 -16.95 7.85 2.84
CA LEU A 265 -15.74 7.07 2.67
C LEU A 265 -15.28 7.03 1.20
N ASP A 266 -16.19 6.83 0.25
CA ASP A 266 -15.87 6.84 -1.19
C ASP A 266 -15.26 8.19 -1.60
N ARG A 267 -15.81 9.30 -1.06
CA ARG A 267 -15.25 10.63 -1.26
C ARG A 267 -13.86 10.78 -0.63
N ALA A 268 -13.65 10.27 0.58
CA ALA A 268 -12.36 10.31 1.25
C ALA A 268 -11.29 9.49 0.49
N VAL A 269 -11.66 8.32 -0.05
CA VAL A 269 -10.81 7.52 -0.95
C VAL A 269 -10.40 8.34 -2.15
N LYS A 270 -11.38 8.96 -2.85
CA LYS A 270 -11.08 9.75 -4.04
C LYS A 270 -10.12 10.90 -3.75
N GLU A 271 -10.43 11.74 -2.77
CA GLU A 271 -9.64 12.93 -2.48
C GLU A 271 -8.23 12.59 -1.94
N SER A 272 -8.09 11.51 -1.16
CA SER A 272 -6.77 11.05 -0.73
C SER A 272 -5.97 10.41 -1.86
N THR A 273 -6.63 9.86 -2.88
CA THR A 273 -5.98 9.37 -4.10
C THR A 273 -5.51 10.52 -4.97
N ASP A 274 -6.37 11.52 -5.23
CA ASP A 274 -5.99 12.74 -5.97
C ASP A 274 -4.77 13.42 -5.31
N PHE A 275 -4.76 13.52 -3.98
CA PHE A 275 -3.62 14.06 -3.22
C PHE A 275 -2.35 13.21 -3.37
N PHE A 276 -2.49 11.87 -3.36
CA PHE A 276 -1.35 10.98 -3.56
C PHE A 276 -0.71 11.21 -4.93
N ASP A 277 -1.53 11.26 -5.99
CA ASP A 277 -1.07 11.44 -7.38
C ASP A 277 -0.35 12.78 -7.56
N ASP A 278 -0.86 13.86 -6.94
CA ASP A 278 -0.24 15.19 -6.96
C ASP A 278 1.08 15.24 -6.17
N THR A 279 1.21 14.41 -5.14
CA THR A 279 2.32 14.49 -4.18
C THR A 279 3.48 13.55 -4.53
N ALA A 280 3.19 12.35 -5.02
CA ALA A 280 4.20 11.28 -5.17
C ALA A 280 5.33 11.67 -6.14
N ALA A 281 4.99 12.22 -7.31
CA ALA A 281 5.99 12.64 -8.29
C ALA A 281 6.92 13.73 -7.73
N LYS A 282 6.33 14.75 -7.07
CA LYS A 282 7.08 15.83 -6.45
C LYS A 282 7.97 15.33 -5.32
N ASP A 283 7.44 14.51 -4.42
CA ASP A 283 8.18 13.97 -3.28
C ASP A 283 9.36 13.08 -3.73
N ASN A 284 9.25 12.38 -4.88
CA ASN A 284 10.35 11.61 -5.43
C ASN A 284 11.48 12.50 -5.95
N VAL A 285 11.16 13.60 -6.64
CA VAL A 285 12.15 14.59 -7.10
C VAL A 285 12.83 15.23 -5.89
N ASP A 286 12.05 15.76 -4.94
CA ASP A 286 12.55 16.40 -3.72
C ASP A 286 13.44 15.43 -2.90
N ALA A 287 13.06 14.15 -2.84
CA ALA A 287 13.83 13.12 -2.14
C ALA A 287 15.18 12.84 -2.81
N LEU A 288 15.21 12.73 -4.14
CA LEU A 288 16.44 12.52 -4.88
C LEU A 288 17.41 13.70 -4.68
N ASP A 289 16.90 14.94 -4.71
CA ASP A 289 17.70 16.14 -4.44
C ASP A 289 18.24 16.15 -3.00
N LYS A 290 17.44 15.77 -2.02
CA LYS A 290 17.87 15.66 -0.61
C LYS A 290 18.92 14.56 -0.42
N ILE A 291 18.76 13.39 -1.07
CA ILE A 291 19.75 12.32 -1.04
C ILE A 291 21.07 12.82 -1.63
N LYS A 292 21.02 13.51 -2.77
CA LYS A 292 22.19 14.12 -3.41
C LYS A 292 22.85 15.16 -2.48
N ALA A 293 22.06 16.05 -1.90
CA ALA A 293 22.54 17.10 -0.98
C ALA A 293 23.16 16.55 0.30
N SER A 294 22.76 15.34 0.73
CA SER A 294 23.34 14.67 1.90
C SER A 294 24.81 14.34 1.76
N GLY A 295 25.32 14.20 0.52
CA GLY A 295 26.68 13.83 0.20
C GLY A 295 27.08 12.40 0.63
N LYS A 296 26.09 11.58 1.06
CA LYS A 296 26.34 10.22 1.58
C LYS A 296 26.27 9.15 0.48
N VAL A 297 25.63 9.46 -0.65
CA VAL A 297 25.34 8.51 -1.74
C VAL A 297 25.82 9.10 -3.06
N GLU A 298 26.59 8.32 -3.80
CA GLU A 298 26.92 8.62 -5.18
C GLU A 298 25.73 8.24 -6.08
N ILE A 299 25.26 9.20 -6.89
CA ILE A 299 24.09 9.01 -7.75
C ILE A 299 24.54 8.89 -9.20
N HIS A 300 24.17 7.78 -9.84
CA HIS A 300 24.34 7.57 -11.27
C HIS A 300 22.97 7.53 -11.96
N VAL A 301 22.82 8.31 -13.02
CA VAL A 301 21.63 8.27 -13.88
C VAL A 301 22.03 7.53 -15.15
N LEU A 302 21.37 6.40 -15.44
CA LEU A 302 21.69 5.62 -16.64
C LEU A 302 21.52 6.48 -17.89
N THR A 303 22.58 6.52 -18.71
CA THR A 303 22.50 7.05 -20.06
C THR A 303 21.60 6.19 -20.94
N ASP A 304 21.15 6.70 -22.07
CA ASP A 304 20.34 5.92 -23.01
C ASP A 304 21.08 4.65 -23.49
N ALA A 305 22.40 4.73 -23.70
CA ALA A 305 23.20 3.59 -24.09
C ALA A 305 23.26 2.51 -23.01
N GLU A 306 23.50 2.89 -21.76
CA GLU A 306 23.47 1.97 -20.61
C GLU A 306 22.08 1.36 -20.45
N LYS A 307 21.01 2.17 -20.57
CA LYS A 307 19.62 1.68 -20.49
C LYS A 307 19.32 0.64 -21.56
N GLN A 308 19.85 0.77 -22.78
CA GLN A 308 19.68 -0.26 -23.81
C GLN A 308 20.35 -1.59 -23.44
N VAL A 309 21.51 -1.56 -22.76
CA VAL A 309 22.16 -2.77 -22.24
C VAL A 309 21.27 -3.45 -21.19
N TRP A 310 20.68 -2.68 -20.29
CA TRP A 310 19.74 -3.20 -19.30
C TRP A 310 18.49 -3.80 -19.93
N ILE A 311 17.90 -3.11 -20.91
CA ILE A 311 16.72 -3.60 -21.63
C ILE A 311 17.05 -4.93 -22.31
N ALA A 312 18.16 -5.00 -23.07
CA ALA A 312 18.57 -6.23 -23.75
C ALA A 312 18.75 -7.40 -22.74
N LYS A 313 19.38 -7.13 -21.59
CA LYS A 313 19.61 -8.12 -20.54
C LYS A 313 18.32 -8.62 -19.89
N LEU A 314 17.33 -7.76 -19.69
CA LEU A 314 16.13 -8.09 -18.92
C LEU A 314 14.92 -8.55 -19.76
N MET A 315 14.93 -8.33 -21.10
CA MET A 315 13.85 -8.82 -21.97
C MET A 315 13.61 -10.34 -21.91
N PRO A 316 14.62 -11.21 -21.71
CA PRO A 316 14.37 -12.64 -21.53
C PRO A 316 13.39 -12.98 -20.40
N VAL A 317 13.30 -12.15 -19.34
CA VAL A 317 12.33 -12.33 -18.24
C VAL A 317 10.89 -12.30 -18.75
N HIS A 318 10.57 -11.43 -19.71
CA HIS A 318 9.24 -11.39 -20.33
C HIS A 318 8.86 -12.71 -20.99
N LYS A 319 9.82 -13.36 -21.66
CA LYS A 319 9.62 -14.66 -22.31
C LYS A 319 9.50 -15.77 -21.27
N GLU A 320 10.34 -15.78 -20.25
CA GLU A 320 10.29 -16.76 -19.16
C GLU A 320 8.91 -16.72 -18.48
N MET A 321 8.40 -15.53 -18.20
CA MET A 321 7.12 -15.34 -17.52
C MET A 321 5.89 -15.73 -18.36
N GLN A 322 6.04 -15.99 -19.67
CA GLN A 322 4.96 -16.59 -20.47
C GLN A 322 4.54 -17.96 -19.95
N SER A 323 5.46 -18.71 -19.37
CA SER A 323 5.15 -20.01 -18.74
C SER A 323 4.24 -19.86 -17.52
N ARG A 324 4.33 -18.74 -16.80
CA ARG A 324 3.56 -18.44 -15.59
C ARG A 324 2.20 -17.82 -15.88
N PHE A 325 2.13 -16.90 -16.83
CA PHE A 325 0.92 -16.11 -17.10
C PHE A 325 0.15 -16.57 -18.34
N GLY A 326 0.81 -17.25 -19.26
CA GLY A 326 0.34 -17.50 -20.63
C GLY A 326 0.72 -16.36 -21.57
N LYS A 327 1.08 -16.74 -22.81
CA LYS A 327 1.48 -15.79 -23.86
C LYS A 327 0.39 -14.75 -24.13
N ASP A 328 -0.84 -15.21 -24.32
CA ASP A 328 -2.00 -14.36 -24.64
C ASP A 328 -2.25 -13.30 -23.56
N PHE A 329 -2.07 -13.67 -22.27
CA PHE A 329 -2.24 -12.72 -21.18
C PHE A 329 -1.18 -11.62 -21.24
N ILE A 330 0.09 -11.98 -21.48
CA ILE A 330 1.18 -11.01 -21.60
C ILE A 330 0.96 -10.08 -22.81
N GLU A 331 0.51 -10.60 -23.95
CA GLU A 331 0.19 -9.80 -25.14
C GLU A 331 -0.96 -8.81 -24.87
N ARG A 332 -1.98 -9.23 -24.12
CA ARG A 332 -3.06 -8.33 -23.67
C ARG A 332 -2.53 -7.22 -22.75
N ILE A 333 -1.62 -7.53 -21.85
CA ILE A 333 -0.96 -6.55 -20.98
C ILE A 333 -0.13 -5.56 -21.80
N TYR A 334 0.64 -6.01 -22.78
CA TYR A 334 1.39 -5.12 -23.69
C TYR A 334 0.46 -4.15 -24.43
N LYS A 335 -0.62 -4.67 -24.97
CA LYS A 335 -1.64 -3.85 -25.65
C LYS A 335 -2.25 -2.83 -24.69
N ALA A 336 -2.59 -3.24 -23.47
CA ALA A 336 -3.23 -2.38 -22.47
C ALA A 336 -2.29 -1.27 -21.97
N SER A 337 -0.99 -1.56 -21.81
CA SER A 337 0.02 -0.61 -21.37
C SER A 337 0.63 0.22 -22.51
N GLY A 338 0.42 -0.16 -23.78
CA GLY A 338 1.13 0.42 -24.92
C GLY A 338 2.63 0.03 -24.97
N PHE A 339 3.01 -1.05 -24.27
CA PHE A 339 4.39 -1.54 -24.31
C PHE A 339 4.65 -2.29 -25.63
N VAL A 340 5.74 -1.91 -26.29
CA VAL A 340 6.24 -2.60 -27.50
C VAL A 340 7.58 -3.24 -27.12
N PRO A 341 7.66 -4.59 -27.09
CA PRO A 341 8.94 -5.24 -26.85
C PRO A 341 9.96 -4.85 -27.93
N PRO A 342 11.24 -4.60 -27.56
CA PRO A 342 12.29 -4.42 -28.55
C PRO A 342 12.35 -5.62 -29.52
N GLN A 343 12.60 -5.34 -30.79
CA GLN A 343 12.84 -6.40 -31.78
C GLN A 343 14.15 -7.12 -31.41
N SER A 344 14.10 -8.44 -31.26
CA SER A 344 15.23 -9.34 -30.98
C SER A 344 16.17 -9.45 -32.17
#